data_0555c926ed257043cba4eba9d63d2637
#
_entry.id   0555c926ed257043cba4eba9d63d2637
#
_cell.length_a   1.000
_cell.length_b   1.000
_cell.length_c   1.000
_cell.angle_alpha   90.00
_cell.angle_beta   90.00
_cell.angle_gamma   90.00
#
_symmetry.space_group_name_H-M   'P 1'
#
loop_
_entity.id
_entity.type
_entity.pdbx_description
1 polymer ?
#
loop_
_entity_poly.entity_id
_entity_poly.type
_entity_poly.pdbx_seq_one_letter_code
_entity_poly.pdbx_strand_id
1 'polypeptide(L)'
;MKTASSCPRLASTLLAGLLAGLLATVGHAAERYADRPEAQQFIDEMQQKHGFDKDALTYIFRRAEYLPSVIKYISPPKDPTGVRSWQRYRSRFVEPVRIKAGVAFWDRYQDTIRAASEKYGVPEEIIVGIIGVETIYGRNTGNFQAVSALATLAFDYPRRAELFRGELEALLLMAREQHRDPLDYQGSYAGALGLPQFLPSSVRNYAVDFDGDGQIDL
;
A
#
# COMPACT_ATOMS: atom_id res chain seq x y z
N MET A 1 12.69 -73.32 66.91
CA MET A 1 14.06 -73.32 66.36
C MET A 1 14.07 -72.47 65.10
N LYS A 2 15.04 -71.55 65.01
CA LYS A 2 15.45 -70.73 63.88
C LYS A 2 14.59 -69.46 63.55
N THR A 3 15.07 -68.43 64.05
CA THR A 3 15.28 -67.06 63.78
C THR A 3 15.31 -66.72 62.30
N ALA A 4 14.52 -65.70 61.87
CA ALA A 4 14.69 -65.01 60.62
C ALA A 4 14.73 -63.49 60.88
N SER A 5 15.84 -62.95 60.54
CA SER A 5 16.30 -61.60 60.67
C SER A 5 15.52 -60.65 59.73
N SER A 6 15.03 -59.56 60.25
CA SER A 6 14.44 -58.48 59.50
C SER A 6 15.50 -57.46 59.10
N CYS A 7 15.52 -57.10 57.81
CA CYS A 7 16.36 -56.02 57.25
C CYS A 7 15.45 -54.84 56.82
N PRO A 8 15.74 -53.60 57.20
CA PRO A 8 14.90 -52.50 56.83
C PRO A 8 15.29 -52.01 55.46
N ARG A 9 14.28 -51.77 54.58
CA ARG A 9 14.42 -51.11 53.28
C ARG A 9 14.46 -49.57 53.43
N LEU A 10 15.59 -49.05 53.07
CA LEU A 10 15.76 -47.63 52.88
C LEU A 10 14.91 -47.12 51.67
N ALA A 11 13.97 -46.26 51.92
CA ALA A 11 13.22 -45.58 50.91
C ALA A 11 14.01 -44.36 50.39
N SER A 12 14.55 -44.47 49.19
CA SER A 12 15.15 -43.31 48.47
C SER A 12 14.08 -42.49 47.79
N THR A 13 13.76 -41.33 48.34
CA THR A 13 12.91 -40.32 47.71
C THR A 13 13.72 -39.62 46.64
N LEU A 14 13.42 -39.92 45.37
CA LEU A 14 13.85 -39.15 44.20
C LEU A 14 13.01 -37.92 44.09
N LEU A 15 13.59 -36.76 44.39
CA LEU A 15 13.03 -35.43 44.16
C LEU A 15 13.25 -35.07 42.68
N ALA A 16 12.26 -35.34 41.83
CA ALA A 16 12.27 -34.92 40.44
C ALA A 16 11.95 -33.42 40.37
N GLY A 17 13.00 -32.62 40.20
CA GLY A 17 12.87 -31.17 39.92
C GLY A 17 12.32 -30.94 38.52
N LEU A 18 11.09 -30.47 38.45
CA LEU A 18 10.45 -29.98 37.22
C LEU A 18 11.03 -28.60 36.90
N LEU A 19 12.07 -28.55 36.06
CA LEU A 19 12.54 -27.30 35.47
C LEU A 19 11.56 -26.93 34.34
N ALA A 20 10.53 -26.16 34.66
CA ALA A 20 9.65 -25.54 33.66
C ALA A 20 10.45 -24.47 32.94
N GLY A 21 11.03 -24.81 31.79
CA GLY A 21 11.62 -23.86 30.87
C GLY A 21 10.53 -22.92 30.32
N LEU A 22 10.44 -21.70 30.84
CA LEU A 22 9.74 -20.62 30.18
C LEU A 22 10.45 -20.33 28.85
N LEU A 23 9.98 -20.93 27.76
CA LEU A 23 10.27 -20.48 26.42
C LEU A 23 9.52 -19.15 26.27
N ALA A 24 10.19 -18.05 26.60
CA ALA A 24 9.77 -16.73 26.17
C ALA A 24 9.79 -16.74 24.63
N THR A 25 8.61 -16.92 24.03
CA THR A 25 8.42 -16.55 22.62
C THR A 25 8.68 -15.07 22.52
N VAL A 26 9.89 -14.70 22.14
CA VAL A 26 10.18 -13.34 21.66
C VAL A 26 9.35 -13.21 20.39
N GLY A 27 8.14 -12.72 20.55
CA GLY A 27 7.35 -12.22 19.42
C GLY A 27 8.23 -11.16 18.76
N HIS A 28 8.71 -11.45 17.55
CA HIS A 28 9.27 -10.41 16.71
C HIS A 28 8.16 -9.41 16.50
N ALA A 29 8.17 -8.33 17.27
CA ALA A 29 7.43 -7.12 16.91
C ALA A 29 7.91 -6.78 15.50
N ALA A 30 6.98 -6.74 14.54
CA ALA A 30 7.32 -6.39 13.17
C ALA A 30 8.14 -5.11 13.23
N GLU A 31 9.39 -5.19 12.74
CA GLU A 31 10.32 -4.08 12.77
C GLU A 31 9.68 -2.92 12.00
N ARG A 32 9.47 -1.80 12.69
CA ARG A 32 8.83 -0.63 12.10
C ARG A 32 9.78 0.00 11.10
N TYR A 33 9.28 0.53 10.01
CA TYR A 33 10.13 1.21 9.01
C TYR A 33 11.02 2.28 9.63
N ALA A 34 10.52 3.04 10.61
CA ALA A 34 11.31 4.04 11.29
C ALA A 34 12.59 3.52 11.96
N ASP A 35 12.66 2.24 12.29
CA ASP A 35 13.82 1.63 12.98
C ASP A 35 14.80 0.99 11.98
N ARG A 36 14.47 0.96 10.69
CA ARG A 36 15.27 0.33 9.62
C ARG A 36 16.27 1.31 9.01
N PRO A 37 17.53 0.89 8.76
CA PRO A 37 18.58 1.77 8.23
C PRO A 37 18.21 2.43 6.89
N GLU A 38 17.59 1.70 5.96
CA GLU A 38 17.21 2.20 4.64
C GLU A 38 16.11 3.26 4.71
N ALA A 39 15.18 3.14 5.67
CA ALA A 39 14.16 4.16 5.90
C ALA A 39 14.75 5.39 6.63
N GLN A 40 15.68 5.20 7.55
CA GLN A 40 16.42 6.31 8.18
C GLN A 40 17.23 7.09 7.15
N GLN A 41 17.92 6.40 6.24
CA GLN A 41 18.60 7.05 5.12
C GLN A 41 17.62 7.86 4.25
N PHE A 42 16.45 7.33 3.94
CA PHE A 42 15.43 8.05 3.20
C PHE A 42 14.92 9.29 3.94
N ILE A 43 14.70 9.19 5.24
CA ILE A 43 14.30 10.31 6.09
C ILE A 43 15.37 11.43 6.06
N ASP A 44 16.64 11.06 6.18
CA ASP A 44 17.76 12.02 6.12
C ASP A 44 17.86 12.68 4.73
N GLU A 45 17.64 11.95 3.65
CA GLU A 45 17.56 12.50 2.29
C GLU A 45 16.39 13.47 2.12
N MET A 46 15.20 13.14 2.63
CA MET A 46 14.04 14.04 2.57
C MET A 46 14.27 15.33 3.35
N GLN A 47 14.93 15.25 4.50
CA GLN A 47 15.33 16.43 5.25
C GLN A 47 16.32 17.28 4.46
N GLN A 48 17.36 16.67 3.89
CA GLN A 48 18.42 17.39 3.17
C GLN A 48 17.92 18.01 1.85
N LYS A 49 17.16 17.26 1.07
CA LYS A 49 16.69 17.70 -0.25
C LYS A 49 15.52 18.68 -0.17
N HIS A 50 14.63 18.48 0.78
CA HIS A 50 13.32 19.13 0.77
C HIS A 50 12.99 19.87 2.07
N GLY A 51 13.88 19.82 3.08
CA GLY A 51 13.68 20.51 4.35
C GLY A 51 12.52 19.95 5.18
N PHE A 52 12.21 18.66 5.03
CA PHE A 52 11.23 18.02 5.91
C PHE A 52 11.72 17.97 7.34
N ASP A 53 10.80 18.09 8.27
CA ASP A 53 11.07 17.84 9.68
C ASP A 53 11.33 16.35 9.92
N LYS A 54 12.47 16.03 10.52
CA LYS A 54 12.90 14.64 10.74
C LYS A 54 11.99 13.88 11.70
N ASP A 55 11.50 14.57 12.74
CA ASP A 55 10.63 13.94 13.74
C ASP A 55 9.25 13.66 13.15
N ALA A 56 8.74 14.57 12.32
CA ALA A 56 7.49 14.35 11.57
C ALA A 56 7.61 13.15 10.62
N LEU A 57 8.69 13.03 9.86
CA LEU A 57 8.91 11.87 9.00
C LEU A 57 9.05 10.57 9.82
N THR A 58 9.82 10.62 10.91
CA THR A 58 9.97 9.47 11.81
C THR A 58 8.60 9.02 12.36
N TYR A 59 7.73 9.97 12.70
CA TYR A 59 6.37 9.67 13.15
C TYR A 59 5.55 8.96 12.06
N ILE A 60 5.65 9.40 10.79
CA ILE A 60 4.99 8.77 9.65
C ILE A 60 5.50 7.34 9.47
N PHE A 61 6.83 7.14 9.44
CA PHE A 61 7.44 5.82 9.22
C PHE A 61 7.27 4.85 10.40
N ARG A 62 6.98 5.33 11.61
CA ARG A 62 6.54 4.48 12.72
C ARG A 62 5.14 3.90 12.52
N ARG A 63 4.32 4.53 11.68
CA ARG A 63 2.94 4.11 11.36
C ARG A 63 2.83 3.39 10.03
N ALA A 64 3.83 3.52 9.18
CA ALA A 64 3.91 2.75 7.95
C ALA A 64 4.14 1.27 8.28
N GLU A 65 3.31 0.40 7.72
CA GLU A 65 3.34 -1.04 7.95
C GLU A 65 3.90 -1.78 6.74
N TYR A 66 4.66 -2.84 6.99
CA TYR A 66 5.00 -3.80 5.95
C TYR A 66 3.76 -4.58 5.52
N LEU A 67 3.46 -4.59 4.22
CA LEU A 67 2.27 -5.21 3.66
C LEU A 67 2.64 -6.41 2.75
N PRO A 68 2.64 -7.65 3.27
CA PRO A 68 2.97 -8.84 2.47
C PRO A 68 2.07 -9.03 1.24
N SER A 69 0.82 -8.57 1.32
CA SER A 69 -0.13 -8.58 0.20
C SER A 69 0.32 -7.70 -0.97
N VAL A 70 0.98 -6.58 -0.70
CA VAL A 70 1.57 -5.70 -1.71
C VAL A 70 2.62 -6.46 -2.52
N ILE A 71 3.56 -7.14 -1.83
CA ILE A 71 4.58 -7.97 -2.49
C ILE A 71 3.94 -9.07 -3.32
N LYS A 72 2.89 -9.72 -2.80
CA LYS A 72 2.15 -10.76 -3.53
C LYS A 72 1.52 -10.23 -4.83
N TYR A 73 0.90 -9.05 -4.78
CA TYR A 73 0.18 -8.49 -5.94
C TYR A 73 1.11 -7.92 -6.99
N ILE A 74 2.25 -7.30 -6.61
CA ILE A 74 3.22 -6.73 -7.54
C ILE A 74 4.10 -7.81 -8.21
N SER A 75 4.23 -8.98 -7.60
CA SER A 75 5.07 -10.06 -8.11
C SER A 75 4.46 -10.66 -9.37
N PRO A 76 5.28 -10.96 -10.39
CA PRO A 76 4.81 -11.66 -11.58
C PRO A 76 4.13 -12.98 -11.23
N PRO A 77 3.12 -13.41 -12.01
CA PRO A 77 2.50 -14.70 -11.81
C PRO A 77 3.53 -15.82 -11.98
N LYS A 78 3.42 -16.86 -11.14
CA LYS A 78 4.34 -18.02 -11.16
C LYS A 78 4.31 -18.79 -12.49
N ASP A 79 3.18 -18.76 -13.19
CA ASP A 79 3.02 -19.36 -14.52
C ASP A 79 2.57 -18.29 -15.52
N PRO A 80 3.51 -17.75 -16.32
CA PRO A 80 3.21 -16.77 -17.35
C PRO A 80 2.64 -17.39 -18.65
N THR A 81 2.56 -18.73 -18.76
CA THR A 81 2.19 -19.44 -20.00
C THR A 81 0.69 -19.48 -20.26
N GLY A 82 -0.13 -18.90 -19.39
CA GLY A 82 -1.57 -18.81 -19.59
C GLY A 82 -1.95 -18.17 -20.92
N VAL A 83 -2.81 -18.85 -21.71
CA VAL A 83 -3.30 -18.36 -23.01
C VAL A 83 -3.91 -16.97 -22.84
N ARG A 84 -3.28 -15.98 -23.47
CA ARG A 84 -3.77 -14.60 -23.52
C ARG A 84 -4.85 -14.49 -24.60
N SER A 85 -6.11 -14.43 -24.20
CA SER A 85 -7.25 -14.21 -25.11
C SER A 85 -7.72 -12.77 -24.99
N TRP A 86 -7.74 -12.05 -26.11
CA TRP A 86 -8.31 -10.69 -26.17
C TRP A 86 -9.79 -10.68 -25.73
N GLN A 87 -10.59 -11.64 -26.15
CA GLN A 87 -12.00 -11.74 -25.79
C GLN A 87 -12.17 -11.86 -24.27
N ARG A 88 -11.38 -12.72 -23.63
CA ARG A 88 -11.40 -12.89 -22.17
C ARG A 88 -10.90 -11.63 -21.44
N TYR A 89 -9.91 -10.95 -21.97
CA TYR A 89 -9.43 -9.69 -21.42
C TYR A 89 -10.50 -8.62 -21.55
N ARG A 90 -11.01 -8.39 -22.76
CA ARG A 90 -12.05 -7.39 -23.07
C ARG A 90 -13.31 -7.57 -22.22
N SER A 91 -13.78 -8.81 -22.02
CA SER A 91 -14.99 -9.09 -21.23
C SER A 91 -14.91 -8.68 -19.75
N ARG A 92 -13.72 -8.41 -19.23
CA ARG A 92 -13.53 -7.87 -17.86
C ARG A 92 -13.84 -6.39 -17.77
N PHE A 93 -13.75 -5.66 -18.88
CA PHE A 93 -13.93 -4.21 -18.92
C PHE A 93 -15.22 -3.81 -19.64
N VAL A 94 -15.63 -4.56 -20.64
CA VAL A 94 -16.86 -4.29 -21.40
C VAL A 94 -17.94 -5.27 -20.95
N GLU A 95 -18.63 -4.89 -19.87
CA GLU A 95 -19.68 -5.70 -19.26
C GLU A 95 -20.82 -4.80 -18.72
N PRO A 96 -22.05 -5.33 -18.55
CA PRO A 96 -23.24 -4.51 -18.29
C PRO A 96 -23.17 -3.64 -17.03
N VAL A 97 -22.53 -4.10 -15.97
CA VAL A 97 -22.43 -3.34 -14.70
C VAL A 97 -21.57 -2.09 -14.90
N ARG A 98 -20.41 -2.24 -15.60
CA ARG A 98 -19.52 -1.12 -15.89
C ARG A 98 -20.15 -0.15 -16.89
N ILE A 99 -20.80 -0.65 -17.94
CA ILE A 99 -21.51 0.19 -18.92
C ILE A 99 -22.60 1.03 -18.22
N LYS A 100 -23.45 0.40 -17.41
CA LYS A 100 -24.49 1.12 -16.65
C LYS A 100 -23.90 2.15 -15.68
N ALA A 101 -22.81 1.81 -14.98
CA ALA A 101 -22.13 2.73 -14.11
C ALA A 101 -21.53 3.90 -14.87
N GLY A 102 -21.00 3.67 -16.08
CA GLY A 102 -20.44 4.70 -16.95
C GLY A 102 -21.47 5.70 -17.44
N VAL A 103 -22.63 5.23 -17.86
CA VAL A 103 -23.74 6.11 -18.25
C VAL A 103 -24.14 7.00 -17.06
N ALA A 104 -24.35 6.42 -15.89
CA ALA A 104 -24.72 7.18 -14.70
C ALA A 104 -23.63 8.18 -14.25
N PHE A 105 -22.35 7.81 -14.42
CA PHE A 105 -21.23 8.70 -14.13
C PHE A 105 -21.19 9.86 -15.12
N TRP A 106 -21.37 9.58 -16.41
CA TRP A 106 -21.38 10.61 -17.46
C TRP A 106 -22.54 11.60 -17.26
N ASP A 107 -23.76 11.08 -17.03
CA ASP A 107 -24.92 11.93 -16.75
C ASP A 107 -24.68 12.83 -15.54
N ARG A 108 -24.09 12.28 -14.47
CA ARG A 108 -23.84 13.03 -13.22
C ARG A 108 -22.80 14.14 -13.37
N TYR A 109 -21.75 13.90 -14.15
CA TYR A 109 -20.60 14.80 -14.28
C TYR A 109 -20.49 15.43 -15.67
N GLN A 110 -21.61 15.49 -16.42
CA GLN A 110 -21.64 15.90 -17.80
C GLN A 110 -20.94 17.24 -18.06
N ASP A 111 -21.22 18.25 -17.23
CA ASP A 111 -20.66 19.60 -17.42
C ASP A 111 -19.16 19.64 -17.17
N THR A 112 -18.68 18.95 -16.14
CA THR A 112 -17.24 18.83 -15.85
C THR A 112 -16.50 18.08 -16.95
N ILE A 113 -17.07 16.97 -17.43
CA ILE A 113 -16.49 16.15 -18.51
C ILE A 113 -16.42 16.98 -19.80
N ARG A 114 -17.48 17.71 -20.15
CA ARG A 114 -17.52 18.59 -21.31
C ARG A 114 -16.47 19.68 -21.21
N ALA A 115 -16.40 20.39 -20.07
CA ALA A 115 -15.42 21.43 -19.84
C ALA A 115 -13.97 20.92 -19.96
N ALA A 116 -13.69 19.71 -19.43
CA ALA A 116 -12.40 19.06 -19.57
C ALA A 116 -12.12 18.70 -21.04
N SER A 117 -13.11 18.14 -21.75
CA SER A 117 -12.99 17.82 -23.18
C SER A 117 -12.68 19.04 -24.03
N GLU A 118 -13.39 20.14 -23.81
CA GLU A 118 -13.18 21.42 -24.52
C GLU A 118 -11.80 22.01 -24.21
N LYS A 119 -11.41 22.01 -22.94
CA LYS A 119 -10.13 22.59 -22.48
C LYS A 119 -8.92 21.85 -22.98
N TYR A 120 -8.97 20.49 -22.99
CA TYR A 120 -7.81 19.67 -23.30
C TYR A 120 -7.88 18.94 -24.65
N GLY A 121 -8.99 19.06 -25.39
CA GLY A 121 -9.17 18.44 -26.69
C GLY A 121 -9.30 16.92 -26.64
N VAL A 122 -9.65 16.34 -25.50
CA VAL A 122 -9.84 14.89 -25.33
C VAL A 122 -11.34 14.58 -25.44
N PRO A 123 -11.78 13.66 -26.33
CA PRO A 123 -13.18 13.29 -26.42
C PRO A 123 -13.76 12.81 -25.10
N GLU A 124 -15.01 13.19 -24.79
CA GLU A 124 -15.68 12.86 -23.53
C GLU A 124 -15.72 11.37 -23.25
N GLU A 125 -15.98 10.55 -24.29
CA GLU A 125 -16.01 9.08 -24.18
C GLU A 125 -14.67 8.48 -23.80
N ILE A 126 -13.57 9.13 -24.14
CA ILE A 126 -12.22 8.68 -23.75
C ILE A 126 -11.98 8.96 -22.26
N ILE A 127 -12.37 10.16 -21.79
CA ILE A 127 -12.28 10.52 -20.36
C ILE A 127 -13.07 9.52 -19.51
N VAL A 128 -14.34 9.32 -19.85
CA VAL A 128 -15.25 8.40 -19.16
C VAL A 128 -14.74 6.94 -19.24
N GLY A 129 -14.25 6.53 -20.42
CA GLY A 129 -13.73 5.20 -20.65
C GLY A 129 -12.52 4.87 -19.77
N ILE A 130 -11.58 5.79 -19.63
CA ILE A 130 -10.38 5.63 -18.77
C ILE A 130 -10.81 5.46 -17.31
N ILE A 131 -11.64 6.36 -16.77
CA ILE A 131 -12.12 6.27 -15.39
C ILE A 131 -12.87 4.96 -15.13
N GLY A 132 -13.62 4.49 -16.14
CA GLY A 132 -14.31 3.21 -16.09
C GLY A 132 -13.36 2.00 -16.04
N VAL A 133 -12.26 2.04 -16.77
CA VAL A 133 -11.24 0.98 -16.73
C VAL A 133 -10.50 0.98 -15.40
N GLU A 134 -10.06 2.14 -14.94
CA GLU A 134 -9.20 2.28 -13.77
C GLU A 134 -9.94 1.92 -12.47
N THR A 135 -11.12 2.48 -12.24
CA THR A 135 -11.75 2.38 -10.91
C THR A 135 -13.21 1.94 -10.91
N ILE A 136 -13.78 1.63 -12.08
CA ILE A 136 -15.23 1.41 -12.19
C ILE A 136 -15.99 2.63 -11.61
N TYR A 137 -15.57 3.80 -12.06
CA TYR A 137 -16.16 5.09 -11.66
C TYR A 137 -16.11 5.33 -10.14
N GLY A 138 -14.94 5.11 -9.55
CA GLY A 138 -14.69 5.33 -8.11
C GLY A 138 -15.09 4.19 -7.19
N ARG A 139 -15.60 3.05 -7.71
CA ARG A 139 -15.96 1.89 -6.89
C ARG A 139 -14.75 1.09 -6.40
N ASN A 140 -13.60 1.23 -7.06
CA ASN A 140 -12.40 0.49 -6.77
C ASN A 140 -11.15 1.39 -6.90
N THR A 141 -10.98 2.32 -6.00
CA THR A 141 -9.81 3.21 -5.94
C THR A 141 -8.63 2.62 -5.16
N GLY A 142 -8.83 1.44 -4.54
CA GLY A 142 -7.88 0.81 -3.64
C GLY A 142 -8.15 1.16 -2.17
N ASN A 143 -7.65 0.32 -1.29
CA ASN A 143 -7.83 0.45 0.17
C ASN A 143 -6.51 0.25 0.93
N PHE A 144 -5.39 0.36 0.25
CA PHE A 144 -4.08 0.32 0.88
C PHE A 144 -3.70 1.73 1.33
N GLN A 145 -3.19 1.87 2.56
CA GLN A 145 -2.55 3.12 2.96
C GLN A 145 -1.34 3.35 2.05
N ALA A 146 -1.34 4.47 1.32
CA ALA A 146 -0.35 4.73 0.26
C ALA A 146 1.10 4.75 0.79
N VAL A 147 1.32 5.37 1.96
CA VAL A 147 2.65 5.36 2.61
C VAL A 147 3.14 3.93 2.87
N SER A 148 2.29 3.07 3.45
CA SER A 148 2.66 1.68 3.76
C SER A 148 2.90 0.85 2.50
N ALA A 149 2.06 1.02 1.47
CA ALA A 149 2.24 0.33 0.19
C ALA A 149 3.54 0.75 -0.51
N LEU A 150 3.80 2.05 -0.60
CA LEU A 150 5.01 2.58 -1.24
C LEU A 150 6.27 2.28 -0.42
N ALA A 151 6.23 2.37 0.91
CA ALA A 151 7.35 1.96 1.76
C ALA A 151 7.68 0.47 1.60
N THR A 152 6.66 -0.41 1.54
CA THR A 152 6.85 -1.83 1.26
C THR A 152 7.54 -2.04 -0.09
N LEU A 153 7.14 -1.32 -1.12
CA LEU A 153 7.73 -1.45 -2.45
C LEU A 153 9.11 -0.81 -2.56
N ALA A 154 9.36 0.28 -1.85
CA ALA A 154 10.63 0.99 -1.84
C ALA A 154 11.73 0.23 -1.08
N PHE A 155 11.38 -0.42 0.02
CA PHE A 155 12.37 -1.03 0.91
C PHE A 155 12.39 -2.56 0.85
N ASP A 156 11.32 -3.22 0.43
CA ASP A 156 11.19 -4.69 0.45
C ASP A 156 10.96 -5.31 -0.94
N TYR A 157 10.98 -4.50 -2.03
CA TYR A 157 10.87 -4.99 -3.40
C TYR A 157 12.03 -4.53 -4.29
N PRO A 158 13.22 -5.16 -4.22
CA PRO A 158 14.46 -4.69 -4.86
C PRO A 158 14.34 -4.47 -6.36
N ARG A 159 13.49 -5.24 -7.05
CA ARG A 159 13.33 -5.19 -8.51
C ARG A 159 12.95 -3.81 -9.05
N ARG A 160 12.22 -2.99 -8.27
CA ARG A 160 11.75 -1.65 -8.66
C ARG A 160 11.87 -0.65 -7.49
N ALA A 161 12.78 -0.89 -6.55
CA ALA A 161 12.94 -0.09 -5.34
C ALA A 161 13.09 1.40 -5.63
N GLU A 162 13.98 1.76 -6.58
CA GLU A 162 14.23 3.14 -6.96
C GLU A 162 12.98 3.87 -7.47
N LEU A 163 12.17 3.20 -8.31
CA LEU A 163 10.91 3.77 -8.77
C LEU A 163 10.00 4.11 -7.57
N PHE A 164 9.77 3.13 -6.70
CA PHE A 164 8.83 3.31 -5.59
C PHE A 164 9.36 4.22 -4.50
N ARG A 165 10.69 4.32 -4.37
CA ARG A 165 11.33 5.33 -3.52
C ARG A 165 11.03 6.75 -4.03
N GLY A 166 11.10 6.96 -5.34
CA GLY A 166 10.68 8.23 -5.98
C GLY A 166 9.19 8.53 -5.81
N GLU A 167 8.32 7.51 -5.87
CA GLU A 167 6.89 7.69 -5.63
C GLU A 167 6.57 8.00 -4.15
N LEU A 168 7.32 7.42 -3.21
CA LEU A 168 7.20 7.73 -1.79
C LEU A 168 7.64 9.17 -1.50
N GLU A 169 8.75 9.64 -2.11
CA GLU A 169 9.18 11.04 -2.09
C GLU A 169 8.08 11.95 -2.65
N ALA A 170 7.52 11.61 -3.82
CA ALA A 170 6.45 12.37 -4.44
C ALA A 170 5.18 12.43 -3.59
N LEU A 171 4.81 11.35 -2.90
CA LEU A 171 3.67 11.33 -1.98
C LEU A 171 3.86 12.29 -0.80
N LEU A 172 5.04 12.31 -0.19
CA LEU A 172 5.33 13.21 0.92
C LEU A 172 5.28 14.68 0.47
N LEU A 173 5.84 14.98 -0.71
CA LEU A 173 5.80 16.32 -1.29
C LEU A 173 4.38 16.76 -1.63
N MET A 174 3.61 15.90 -2.28
CA MET A 174 2.22 16.14 -2.61
C MET A 174 1.37 16.40 -1.36
N ALA A 175 1.53 15.58 -0.33
CA ALA A 175 0.83 15.75 0.95
C ALA A 175 1.13 17.12 1.59
N ARG A 176 2.40 17.54 1.58
CA ARG A 176 2.81 18.86 2.06
C ARG A 176 2.23 20.00 1.24
N GLU A 177 2.27 19.88 -0.10
CA GLU A 177 1.74 20.87 -1.03
C GLU A 177 0.22 21.06 -0.86
N GLN A 178 -0.48 19.98 -0.53
CA GLN A 178 -1.93 19.98 -0.31
C GLN A 178 -2.33 20.15 1.16
N HIS A 179 -1.38 20.42 2.05
CA HIS A 179 -1.62 20.58 3.50
C HIS A 179 -2.40 19.41 4.13
N ARG A 180 -2.11 18.18 3.67
CA ARG A 180 -2.80 16.95 4.07
C ARG A 180 -1.85 15.96 4.73
N ASP A 181 -2.35 15.16 5.69
CA ASP A 181 -1.53 14.10 6.30
C ASP A 181 -1.23 13.01 5.24
N PRO A 182 0.05 12.67 4.97
CA PRO A 182 0.38 11.60 4.04
C PRO A 182 -0.18 10.23 4.44
N LEU A 183 -0.51 10.01 5.71
CA LEU A 183 -1.13 8.78 6.21
C LEU A 183 -2.61 8.64 5.80
N ASP A 184 -3.28 9.72 5.40
CA ASP A 184 -4.69 9.71 4.99
C ASP A 184 -4.90 9.26 3.55
N TYR A 185 -3.82 9.19 2.74
CA TYR A 185 -3.96 8.75 1.37
C TYR A 185 -4.15 7.24 1.28
N GLN A 186 -5.22 6.85 0.60
CA GLN A 186 -5.49 5.47 0.26
C GLN A 186 -5.44 5.27 -1.25
N GLY A 187 -4.97 4.10 -1.68
CA GLY A 187 -4.83 3.80 -3.09
C GLY A 187 -4.68 2.32 -3.38
N SER A 188 -4.19 2.00 -4.56
CA SER A 188 -3.91 0.64 -4.97
C SER A 188 -2.71 0.06 -4.21
N TYR A 189 -2.51 -1.26 -4.34
CA TYR A 189 -1.31 -1.94 -3.82
C TYR A 189 0.01 -1.39 -4.37
N ALA A 190 -0.03 -0.68 -5.51
CA ALA A 190 1.14 -0.05 -6.12
C ALA A 190 1.24 1.45 -5.81
N GLY A 191 0.38 1.98 -4.94
CA GLY A 191 0.39 3.39 -4.54
C GLY A 191 -0.31 4.33 -5.52
N ALA A 192 -1.08 3.81 -6.49
CA ALA A 192 -1.88 4.64 -7.40
C ALA A 192 -3.11 5.19 -6.68
N LEU A 193 -3.44 6.47 -6.93
CA LEU A 193 -4.40 7.24 -6.16
C LEU A 193 -5.63 7.65 -6.98
N GLY A 194 -6.76 7.69 -6.30
CA GLY A 194 -8.00 8.32 -6.76
C GLY A 194 -8.66 7.68 -7.97
N LEU A 195 -9.58 8.41 -8.59
CA LEU A 195 -10.31 8.01 -9.79
C LEU A 195 -9.40 7.66 -10.97
N PRO A 196 -8.35 8.45 -11.28
CA PRO A 196 -7.47 8.21 -12.42
C PRO A 196 -6.39 7.16 -12.17
N GLN A 197 -6.25 6.65 -10.95
CA GLN A 197 -5.17 5.73 -10.56
C GLN A 197 -3.77 6.26 -10.91
N PHE A 198 -3.55 7.54 -10.63
CA PHE A 198 -2.26 8.17 -10.82
C PHE A 198 -1.30 7.82 -9.68
N LEU A 199 -0.04 7.54 -10.02
CA LEU A 199 1.02 7.52 -9.03
C LEU A 199 1.27 8.94 -8.48
N PRO A 200 1.77 9.11 -7.26
CA PRO A 200 1.99 10.44 -6.66
C PRO A 200 2.80 11.40 -7.53
N SER A 201 3.82 10.93 -8.23
CA SER A 201 4.59 11.74 -9.17
C SER A 201 3.74 12.22 -10.35
N SER A 202 2.83 11.39 -10.85
CA SER A 202 1.90 11.76 -11.92
C SER A 202 0.87 12.78 -11.45
N VAL A 203 0.37 12.64 -10.21
CA VAL A 203 -0.51 13.67 -9.62
C VAL A 203 0.20 15.02 -9.60
N ARG A 204 1.42 15.09 -9.06
CA ARG A 204 2.18 16.35 -8.98
C ARG A 204 2.51 16.97 -10.33
N ASN A 205 2.71 16.15 -11.37
CA ASN A 205 3.10 16.63 -12.69
C ASN A 205 1.93 16.99 -13.60
N TYR A 206 0.77 16.36 -13.43
CA TYR A 206 -0.33 16.43 -14.42
C TYR A 206 -1.69 16.77 -13.85
N ALA A 207 -1.94 16.48 -12.56
CA ALA A 207 -3.22 16.84 -11.97
C ALA A 207 -3.31 18.36 -11.75
N VAL A 208 -4.52 18.89 -11.88
CA VAL A 208 -4.79 20.31 -11.72
C VAL A 208 -5.97 20.50 -10.77
N ASP A 209 -5.93 21.57 -10.01
CA ASP A 209 -7.10 22.13 -9.35
C ASP A 209 -8.04 22.66 -10.44
N PHE A 210 -9.09 21.90 -10.73
CA PHE A 210 -9.95 22.18 -11.89
C PHE A 210 -11.04 23.19 -11.61
N ASP A 211 -11.55 23.23 -10.39
CA ASP A 211 -12.61 24.15 -9.93
C ASP A 211 -12.07 25.39 -9.21
N GLY A 212 -10.76 25.42 -8.89
CA GLY A 212 -10.08 26.58 -8.33
C GLY A 212 -10.27 26.74 -6.83
N ASP A 213 -10.58 25.67 -6.11
CA ASP A 213 -10.77 25.68 -4.65
C ASP A 213 -9.47 25.56 -3.85
N GLY A 214 -8.33 25.37 -4.52
CA GLY A 214 -7.00 25.22 -3.93
C GLY A 214 -6.64 23.75 -3.59
N GLN A 215 -7.47 22.78 -3.98
CA GLN A 215 -7.22 21.37 -3.78
C GLN A 215 -7.15 20.62 -5.12
N ILE A 216 -6.44 19.52 -5.15
CA ILE A 216 -6.47 18.58 -6.29
C ILE A 216 -7.32 17.38 -5.87
N ASP A 217 -8.52 17.29 -6.41
CA ASP A 217 -9.41 16.15 -6.21
C ASP A 217 -8.94 14.91 -6.97
N LEU A 218 -8.95 13.71 -6.30
CA LEU A 218 -8.43 12.46 -6.84
C LEU A 218 -9.48 11.33 -6.91
#